data_058c40ef3886242a4b0508df7b4af979
#
_entry.id   058c40ef3886242a4b0508df7b4af979
#
_cell.length_a   1.000
_cell.length_b   1.000
_cell.length_c   1.000
_cell.angle_alpha   90.00
_cell.angle_beta   90.00
_cell.angle_gamma   90.00
#
_symmetry.space_group_name_H-M   'P 1'
#
loop_
_entity.id
_entity.type
_entity.pdbx_description
1 polymer ?
#
loop_
_entity_poly.entity_id
_entity_poly.type
_entity_poly.pdbx_seq_one_letter_code
_entity_poly.pdbx_strand_id
1 'polypeptide(L)'
;MNKPLIPFNHLNPFNHVNLFNFLNHFNHHKSMSKKVKYTILLFIMAIANFPALANDFVTVSQDGDFILRDKPYKYAGTNFWYGAILGSKGEGGDRERLSAELDSLQAIGIDNLRILAGGDGNHSIPSHIEPTLQTEPGVYNQDILEGLDYLIAELEKRDMRAVIYLNNAWEWSGGYGTYLEWTGHGEAPLPLRDGYENYMKYVSKFITDDKAKELYANHVRNMVTRVNSITGKPYSESPAIMSWQIANEPRCFDPANKEAFYNWLVDTGNLIKSLDPNHLVSTGSEGMWGCEGDIDLWARIHNSDAIDYANIHIWPYNWNWVKPESLAEDLPQAITNTKDYISSHRALTKKPLVLEEFGFPRENMEIAKGSSTASRDAYYEYVLNLMVNSNDLNGINFWGWGGNANPAHKTWQPGDPYTGDPAQEDQGLNSVFSSDRSTVD
;
A
#
# COMPACT_ATOMS: atom_id res chain seq x y z
N MET A 1 -20.75 52.36 -16.50
CA MET A 1 -19.64 51.91 -15.66
C MET A 1 -19.95 50.48 -15.23
N ASN A 2 -19.31 49.53 -15.90
CA ASN A 2 -19.54 48.11 -15.73
C ASN A 2 -18.82 47.64 -14.46
N LYS A 3 -19.52 47.00 -13.52
CA LYS A 3 -18.91 46.22 -12.43
C LYS A 3 -18.62 44.82 -12.98
N PRO A 4 -17.46 44.21 -12.68
CA PRO A 4 -17.14 42.89 -13.14
C PRO A 4 -17.92 41.81 -12.36
N LEU A 5 -18.41 40.81 -13.07
CA LEU A 5 -18.98 39.58 -12.54
C LEU A 5 -17.88 38.78 -11.91
N ILE A 6 -18.07 38.37 -10.67
CA ILE A 6 -17.20 37.43 -9.90
C ILE A 6 -17.50 36.03 -10.46
N PRO A 7 -16.50 35.21 -10.83
CA PRO A 7 -16.74 33.86 -11.30
C PRO A 7 -17.19 32.97 -10.15
N PHE A 8 -18.26 32.21 -10.42
CA PHE A 8 -18.81 31.15 -9.55
C PHE A 8 -17.96 29.88 -9.66
N ASN A 9 -16.77 29.88 -9.10
CA ASN A 9 -16.02 28.63 -8.95
C ASN A 9 -15.39 28.63 -7.55
N HIS A 10 -15.65 27.57 -6.81
CA HIS A 10 -15.24 27.23 -5.44
C HIS A 10 -16.20 27.64 -4.32
N LEU A 11 -17.37 27.05 -4.30
CA LEU A 11 -18.15 26.88 -3.07
C LEU A 11 -18.31 25.38 -2.81
N ASN A 12 -17.53 24.86 -1.87
CA ASN A 12 -17.78 23.56 -1.27
C ASN A 12 -19.10 23.67 -0.47
N PRO A 13 -20.18 22.95 -0.81
CA PRO A 13 -21.50 23.18 -0.26
C PRO A 13 -21.72 22.69 1.19
N PHE A 14 -20.73 22.09 1.83
CA PHE A 14 -20.93 21.35 3.09
C PHE A 14 -20.20 21.92 4.33
N ASN A 15 -19.90 23.20 4.35
CA ASN A 15 -19.35 23.80 5.58
C ASN A 15 -20.48 24.48 6.39
N HIS A 16 -20.87 23.91 7.55
CA HIS A 16 -21.92 24.41 8.43
C HIS A 16 -21.77 25.92 8.80
N VAL A 17 -20.56 26.43 8.79
CA VAL A 17 -20.28 27.87 9.05
C VAL A 17 -20.80 28.73 7.89
N ASN A 18 -20.75 28.24 6.66
CA ASN A 18 -21.24 28.97 5.48
C ASN A 18 -22.77 29.02 5.41
N LEU A 19 -23.44 27.94 5.87
CA LEU A 19 -24.91 27.90 5.91
C LEU A 19 -25.48 28.88 6.94
N PHE A 20 -24.82 29.01 8.12
CA PHE A 20 -25.24 29.95 9.16
C PHE A 20 -25.05 31.41 8.74
N ASN A 21 -23.97 31.72 8.05
CA ASN A 21 -23.71 33.07 7.48
C ASN A 21 -24.66 33.40 6.32
N PHE A 22 -25.02 32.41 5.51
CA PHE A 22 -25.99 32.56 4.42
C PHE A 22 -27.39 32.82 4.98
N LEU A 23 -27.84 32.09 6.02
CA LEU A 23 -29.13 32.28 6.68
C LEU A 23 -29.24 33.66 7.37
N ASN A 24 -28.15 34.15 7.97
CA ASN A 24 -28.10 35.49 8.56
C ASN A 24 -28.18 36.59 7.49
N HIS A 25 -27.56 36.44 6.34
CA HIS A 25 -27.63 37.38 5.22
C HIS A 25 -29.05 37.45 4.62
N PHE A 26 -29.74 36.30 4.58
CA PHE A 26 -31.14 36.22 4.07
C PHE A 26 -32.17 36.90 4.96
N ASN A 27 -31.95 36.92 6.27
CA ASN A 27 -32.88 37.55 7.21
C ASN A 27 -32.87 39.09 7.14
N HIS A 28 -31.83 39.69 6.58
CA HIS A 28 -31.72 41.15 6.43
C HIS A 28 -32.36 41.73 5.17
N HIS A 29 -32.78 40.90 4.19
CA HIS A 29 -33.47 41.39 3.00
C HIS A 29 -34.99 41.56 3.24
N LYS A 30 -35.41 42.79 3.53
CA LYS A 30 -36.81 43.16 3.81
C LYS A 30 -37.76 43.08 2.61
N SER A 31 -37.32 42.78 1.40
CA SER A 31 -38.17 42.89 0.16
C SER A 31 -38.70 41.55 -0.36
N MET A 32 -38.38 40.41 0.24
CA MET A 32 -38.90 39.11 -0.23
C MET A 32 -40.23 38.73 0.36
N SER A 33 -41.18 38.28 -0.47
CA SER A 33 -42.47 37.84 -0.06
C SER A 33 -42.39 36.63 0.87
N LYS A 34 -43.29 36.48 1.84
CA LYS A 34 -43.34 35.34 2.76
C LYS A 34 -43.35 33.99 2.00
N LYS A 35 -44.03 33.93 0.85
CA LYS A 35 -44.10 32.73 -0.01
C LYS A 35 -42.73 32.29 -0.54
N VAL A 36 -41.93 33.23 -1.00
CA VAL A 36 -40.57 32.96 -1.51
C VAL A 36 -39.64 32.53 -0.38
N LYS A 37 -39.75 33.16 0.80
CA LYS A 37 -38.98 32.71 1.98
C LYS A 37 -39.32 31.29 2.42
N TYR A 38 -40.61 30.92 2.42
CA TYR A 38 -41.04 29.55 2.74
C TYR A 38 -40.59 28.53 1.70
N THR A 39 -40.63 28.88 0.39
CA THR A 39 -40.16 27.98 -0.68
C THR A 39 -38.66 27.72 -0.58
N ILE A 40 -37.85 28.77 -0.30
CA ILE A 40 -36.40 28.61 -0.11
C ILE A 40 -36.08 27.83 1.17
N LEU A 41 -36.80 28.05 2.27
CA LEU A 41 -36.64 27.29 3.50
C LEU A 41 -36.99 25.80 3.31
N LEU A 42 -38.08 25.52 2.58
CA LEU A 42 -38.44 24.13 2.21
C LEU A 42 -37.41 23.48 1.29
N PHE A 43 -36.82 24.23 0.37
CA PHE A 43 -35.74 23.74 -0.52
C PHE A 43 -34.46 23.47 0.26
N ILE A 44 -34.10 24.33 1.21
CA ILE A 44 -32.95 24.13 2.12
C ILE A 44 -33.20 22.93 3.06
N MET A 45 -34.42 22.78 3.60
CA MET A 45 -34.79 21.62 4.42
C MET A 45 -34.83 20.32 3.61
N ALA A 46 -35.23 20.37 2.33
CA ALA A 46 -35.17 19.22 1.44
C ALA A 46 -33.73 18.79 1.13
N ILE A 47 -32.81 19.73 0.93
CA ILE A 47 -31.38 19.45 0.75
C ILE A 47 -30.74 18.94 2.03
N ALA A 48 -31.14 19.47 3.21
CA ALA A 48 -30.63 19.03 4.51
C ALA A 48 -31.12 17.63 4.94
N ASN A 49 -32.18 17.10 4.31
CA ASN A 49 -32.73 15.77 4.56
C ASN A 49 -32.31 14.72 3.50
N PHE A 50 -31.48 15.08 2.53
CA PHE A 50 -30.79 14.03 1.77
C PHE A 50 -29.81 13.36 2.74
N PRO A 51 -29.89 12.02 2.91
CA PRO A 51 -28.82 11.32 3.61
C PRO A 51 -27.51 11.70 2.89
N ALA A 52 -26.54 12.17 3.64
CA ALA A 52 -25.19 12.35 3.08
C ALA A 52 -24.86 11.01 2.41
N LEU A 53 -24.51 11.04 1.12
CA LEU A 53 -24.01 9.84 0.46
C LEU A 53 -22.84 9.36 1.31
N ALA A 54 -22.91 8.10 1.75
CA ALA A 54 -21.83 7.51 2.52
C ALA A 54 -20.52 7.72 1.78
N ASN A 55 -19.47 8.13 2.49
CA ASN A 55 -18.17 8.32 1.90
C ASN A 55 -17.60 6.96 1.52
N ASP A 56 -17.35 6.73 0.22
CA ASP A 56 -16.79 5.49 -0.29
C ASP A 56 -15.26 5.38 -0.10
N PHE A 57 -14.62 6.44 0.37
CA PHE A 57 -13.20 6.43 0.75
C PHE A 57 -13.01 5.92 2.18
N VAL A 58 -11.95 5.18 2.39
CA VAL A 58 -11.53 4.79 3.75
C VAL A 58 -10.98 6.03 4.47
N THR A 59 -11.46 6.26 5.68
CA THR A 59 -11.01 7.36 6.54
C THR A 59 -10.54 6.82 7.89
N VAL A 60 -9.92 7.68 8.70
CA VAL A 60 -9.49 7.33 10.07
C VAL A 60 -10.35 8.10 11.06
N SER A 61 -10.92 7.39 12.03
CA SER A 61 -11.70 7.97 13.13
C SER A 61 -10.80 8.63 14.17
N GLN A 62 -11.39 9.41 15.07
CA GLN A 62 -10.67 9.98 16.22
C GLN A 62 -10.16 8.93 17.21
N ASP A 63 -10.79 7.76 17.23
CA ASP A 63 -10.43 6.63 18.10
C ASP A 63 -9.33 5.75 17.48
N GLY A 64 -8.90 6.06 16.25
CA GLY A 64 -7.82 5.35 15.55
C GLY A 64 -8.28 4.10 14.82
N ASP A 65 -9.54 4.05 14.38
CA ASP A 65 -10.06 2.97 13.54
C ASP A 65 -10.22 3.43 12.09
N PHE A 66 -10.08 2.50 11.15
CA PHE A 66 -10.53 2.74 9.78
C PHE A 66 -12.06 2.75 9.73
N ILE A 67 -12.59 3.68 8.94
CA ILE A 67 -14.02 3.83 8.68
C ILE A 67 -14.25 3.79 7.18
N LEU A 68 -15.19 2.96 6.77
CA LEU A 68 -15.70 2.88 5.39
C LEU A 68 -17.22 2.94 5.41
N ARG A 69 -17.81 3.91 4.69
CA ARG A 69 -19.26 4.10 4.62
C ARG A 69 -19.90 4.20 6.01
N ASP A 70 -19.29 5.01 6.87
CA ASP A 70 -19.71 5.27 8.26
C ASP A 70 -19.69 4.01 9.18
N LYS A 71 -18.96 2.97 8.80
CA LYS A 71 -18.81 1.74 9.61
C LYS A 71 -17.33 1.46 9.87
N PRO A 72 -17.01 0.86 11.03
CA PRO A 72 -15.68 0.34 11.27
C PRO A 72 -15.27 -0.61 10.13
N TYR A 73 -14.06 -0.44 9.63
CA TYR A 73 -13.49 -1.26 8.59
C TYR A 73 -12.21 -1.93 9.12
N LYS A 74 -12.26 -3.24 9.28
CA LYS A 74 -11.09 -4.09 9.52
C LYS A 74 -11.00 -5.05 8.35
N TYR A 75 -9.79 -5.34 7.88
CA TYR A 75 -9.65 -6.16 6.68
C TYR A 75 -8.57 -7.24 6.81
N ALA A 76 -8.80 -8.33 6.11
CA ALA A 76 -7.79 -9.28 5.72
C ALA A 76 -7.45 -9.03 4.25
N GLY A 77 -6.18 -8.89 3.96
CA GLY A 77 -5.67 -8.59 2.63
C GLY A 77 -4.46 -9.46 2.27
N THR A 78 -3.93 -9.22 1.10
CA THR A 78 -2.74 -9.91 0.61
C THR A 78 -1.82 -8.99 -0.17
N ASN A 79 -0.55 -9.32 -0.21
CA ASN A 79 0.39 -8.74 -1.15
C ASN A 79 0.18 -9.35 -2.54
N PHE A 80 -0.04 -8.47 -3.53
CA PHE A 80 -0.29 -8.81 -4.93
C PHE A 80 0.55 -7.91 -5.82
N TRP A 81 1.86 -7.90 -5.56
CA TRP A 81 2.83 -6.95 -6.13
C TRP A 81 2.81 -6.93 -7.67
N TYR A 82 2.57 -8.07 -8.30
CA TYR A 82 2.58 -8.22 -9.77
C TYR A 82 1.25 -7.86 -10.45
N GLY A 83 0.26 -7.37 -9.71
CA GLY A 83 -1.10 -7.14 -10.23
C GLY A 83 -1.16 -6.17 -11.41
N ALA A 84 -0.32 -5.12 -11.42
CA ALA A 84 -0.24 -4.18 -12.55
C ALA A 84 0.33 -4.84 -13.82
N ILE A 85 1.33 -5.71 -13.67
CA ILE A 85 1.91 -6.45 -14.78
C ILE A 85 0.87 -7.43 -15.34
N LEU A 86 0.20 -8.18 -14.47
CA LEU A 86 -0.84 -9.12 -14.86
C LEU A 86 -2.02 -8.44 -15.57
N GLY A 87 -2.38 -7.20 -15.16
CA GLY A 87 -3.41 -6.36 -15.78
C GLY A 87 -3.01 -5.76 -17.13
N SER A 88 -1.74 -5.84 -17.53
CA SER A 88 -1.24 -5.25 -18.77
C SER A 88 -1.71 -6.01 -20.01
N LYS A 89 -1.50 -5.41 -21.19
CA LYS A 89 -1.62 -6.07 -22.49
C LYS A 89 -0.27 -6.49 -23.06
N GLY A 90 0.80 -6.09 -22.42
CA GLY A 90 2.16 -6.36 -22.82
C GLY A 90 2.70 -7.66 -22.23
N GLU A 91 4.01 -7.74 -22.15
CA GLU A 91 4.73 -8.86 -21.57
C GLU A 91 4.27 -9.13 -20.13
N GLY A 92 4.06 -10.40 -19.79
CA GLY A 92 3.57 -10.83 -18.48
C GLY A 92 2.10 -10.57 -18.20
N GLY A 93 1.37 -9.92 -19.13
CA GLY A 93 -0.06 -9.63 -18.97
C GLY A 93 -0.95 -10.85 -19.17
N ASP A 94 -1.93 -11.01 -18.27
CA ASP A 94 -2.97 -12.04 -18.34
C ASP A 94 -4.22 -11.56 -17.58
N ARG A 95 -5.07 -10.83 -18.28
CA ARG A 95 -6.30 -10.27 -17.69
C ARG A 95 -7.34 -11.31 -17.31
N GLU A 96 -7.34 -12.46 -17.98
CA GLU A 96 -8.23 -13.58 -17.64
C GLU A 96 -7.82 -14.16 -16.28
N ARG A 97 -6.53 -14.43 -16.10
CA ARG A 97 -5.98 -14.85 -14.81
C ARG A 97 -6.23 -13.77 -13.74
N LEU A 98 -5.97 -12.49 -14.02
CA LEU A 98 -6.22 -11.42 -13.06
C LEU A 98 -7.66 -11.44 -12.55
N SER A 99 -8.63 -11.53 -13.47
CA SER A 99 -10.06 -11.59 -13.08
C SER A 99 -10.35 -12.80 -12.19
N ALA A 100 -9.84 -13.98 -12.56
CA ALA A 100 -10.03 -15.20 -11.79
C ALA A 100 -9.38 -15.14 -10.39
N GLU A 101 -8.19 -14.52 -10.28
CA GLU A 101 -7.51 -14.31 -8.99
C GLU A 101 -8.30 -13.37 -8.08
N LEU A 102 -8.81 -12.25 -8.62
CA LEU A 102 -9.63 -11.30 -7.86
C LEU A 102 -10.95 -11.94 -7.39
N ASP A 103 -11.61 -12.71 -8.24
CA ASP A 103 -12.83 -13.44 -7.87
C ASP A 103 -12.55 -14.48 -6.78
N SER A 104 -11.40 -15.18 -6.86
CA SER A 104 -10.98 -16.15 -5.85
C SER A 104 -10.69 -15.49 -4.50
N LEU A 105 -9.98 -14.35 -4.51
CA LEU A 105 -9.68 -13.58 -3.30
C LEU A 105 -10.96 -13.05 -2.64
N GLN A 106 -11.87 -12.48 -3.42
CA GLN A 106 -13.16 -12.02 -2.92
C GLN A 106 -13.98 -13.16 -2.29
N ALA A 107 -13.97 -14.34 -2.91
CA ALA A 107 -14.71 -15.51 -2.43
C ALA A 107 -14.23 -16.01 -1.05
N ILE A 108 -12.96 -15.78 -0.70
CA ILE A 108 -12.38 -16.14 0.60
C ILE A 108 -12.36 -14.96 1.59
N GLY A 109 -13.00 -13.84 1.25
CA GLY A 109 -13.12 -12.68 2.15
C GLY A 109 -11.93 -11.71 2.14
N ILE A 110 -11.02 -11.82 1.17
CA ILE A 110 -9.92 -10.87 0.97
C ILE A 110 -10.45 -9.72 0.13
N ASP A 111 -10.46 -8.52 0.70
CA ASP A 111 -10.97 -7.30 0.05
C ASP A 111 -9.93 -6.18 -0.09
N ASN A 112 -8.70 -6.40 0.38
CA ASN A 112 -7.62 -5.44 0.33
C ASN A 112 -6.35 -6.05 -0.30
N LEU A 113 -5.80 -5.36 -1.29
CA LEU A 113 -4.58 -5.78 -1.98
C LEU A 113 -3.48 -4.74 -1.81
N ARG A 114 -2.30 -5.17 -1.38
CA ARG A 114 -1.11 -4.34 -1.41
C ARG A 114 -0.37 -4.57 -2.73
N ILE A 115 -0.29 -3.54 -3.57
CA ILE A 115 0.19 -3.62 -4.96
C ILE A 115 1.33 -2.65 -5.21
N LEU A 116 2.22 -3.01 -6.13
CA LEU A 116 3.37 -2.19 -6.52
C LEU A 116 3.00 -1.30 -7.71
N ALA A 117 3.18 0.02 -7.56
CA ALA A 117 3.28 0.97 -8.65
C ALA A 117 4.71 1.50 -8.77
N GLY A 118 5.62 0.58 -8.97
CA GLY A 118 7.05 0.74 -9.10
C GLY A 118 7.61 -0.36 -9.96
N GLY A 119 8.90 -0.56 -9.90
CA GLY A 119 9.68 -1.40 -10.80
C GLY A 119 10.49 -0.50 -11.69
N ASP A 120 11.75 -0.29 -11.28
CA ASP A 120 12.61 0.74 -11.83
C ASP A 120 13.86 0.12 -12.45
N GLY A 121 14.35 0.72 -13.54
CA GLY A 121 15.63 0.39 -14.12
C GLY A 121 15.57 -0.55 -15.30
N ASN A 122 16.75 -1.03 -15.65
CA ASN A 122 16.94 -1.87 -16.82
C ASN A 122 16.55 -3.31 -16.53
N HIS A 123 16.02 -3.96 -17.55
CA HIS A 123 15.76 -5.38 -17.60
C HIS A 123 17.06 -6.21 -17.57
N SER A 124 16.94 -7.52 -17.36
CA SER A 124 18.04 -8.49 -17.45
C SER A 124 18.91 -8.61 -16.18
N ILE A 125 18.36 -8.22 -15.03
CA ILE A 125 18.98 -8.53 -13.73
C ILE A 125 18.17 -9.70 -13.12
N PRO A 126 18.76 -10.89 -12.94
CA PRO A 126 18.00 -12.10 -12.59
C PRO A 126 17.20 -12.04 -11.29
N SER A 127 17.58 -11.13 -10.37
CA SER A 127 16.87 -10.93 -9.10
C SER A 127 15.80 -9.83 -9.15
N HIS A 128 15.61 -9.17 -10.30
CA HIS A 128 14.65 -8.09 -10.46
C HIS A 128 13.37 -8.58 -11.13
N ILE A 129 12.28 -7.91 -10.80
CA ILE A 129 11.00 -8.13 -11.51
C ILE A 129 11.09 -7.58 -12.93
N GLU A 130 10.47 -8.31 -13.86
CA GLU A 130 10.32 -7.91 -15.26
C GLU A 130 8.86 -8.13 -15.69
N PRO A 131 8.34 -7.27 -16.61
CA PRO A 131 8.89 -6.01 -17.09
C PRO A 131 8.80 -4.90 -16.03
N THR A 132 9.68 -3.90 -16.11
CA THR A 132 9.69 -2.76 -15.18
C THR A 132 8.71 -1.67 -15.61
N LEU A 133 8.19 -0.93 -14.63
CA LEU A 133 7.28 0.20 -14.86
C LEU A 133 8.02 1.42 -15.40
N GLN A 134 9.20 1.74 -14.86
CA GLN A 134 9.97 2.92 -15.22
C GLN A 134 11.37 2.49 -15.67
N THR A 135 11.68 2.59 -16.97
CA THR A 135 12.94 2.15 -17.55
C THR A 135 14.06 3.19 -17.43
N GLU A 136 13.69 4.46 -17.43
CA GLU A 136 14.54 5.63 -17.22
C GLU A 136 13.75 6.67 -16.42
N PRO A 137 14.37 7.68 -15.80
CA PRO A 137 13.65 8.68 -15.02
C PRO A 137 12.51 9.34 -15.81
N GLY A 138 11.27 9.10 -15.39
CA GLY A 138 10.08 9.64 -16.03
C GLY A 138 9.65 8.95 -17.34
N VAL A 139 10.34 7.91 -17.77
CA VAL A 139 9.99 7.10 -18.96
C VAL A 139 9.27 5.83 -18.51
N TYR A 140 7.97 5.78 -18.75
CA TYR A 140 7.10 4.71 -18.26
C TYR A 140 6.72 3.71 -19.34
N ASN A 141 6.68 2.44 -18.97
CA ASN A 141 6.07 1.37 -19.75
C ASN A 141 4.55 1.57 -19.76
N GLN A 142 4.02 1.95 -20.92
CA GLN A 142 2.60 2.27 -21.06
C GLN A 142 1.68 1.07 -20.89
N ASP A 143 2.15 -0.15 -21.21
CA ASP A 143 1.38 -1.37 -21.03
C ASP A 143 1.16 -1.67 -19.54
N ILE A 144 2.19 -1.47 -18.69
CA ILE A 144 2.06 -1.65 -17.24
C ILE A 144 1.22 -0.53 -16.62
N LEU A 145 1.36 0.72 -17.08
CA LEU A 145 0.48 1.80 -16.63
C LEU A 145 -0.99 1.52 -16.95
N GLU A 146 -1.30 1.04 -18.17
CA GLU A 146 -2.66 0.61 -18.52
C GLU A 146 -3.07 -0.62 -17.69
N GLY A 147 -2.14 -1.50 -17.37
CA GLY A 147 -2.37 -2.66 -16.51
C GLY A 147 -2.75 -2.26 -15.08
N LEU A 148 -2.09 -1.26 -14.52
CA LEU A 148 -2.46 -0.68 -13.23
C LEU A 148 -3.85 -0.02 -13.28
N ASP A 149 -4.15 0.74 -14.35
CA ASP A 149 -5.47 1.33 -14.59
C ASP A 149 -6.56 0.25 -14.63
N TYR A 150 -6.27 -0.86 -15.34
CA TYR A 150 -7.19 -1.98 -15.47
C TYR A 150 -7.40 -2.68 -14.13
N LEU A 151 -6.34 -2.95 -13.37
CA LEU A 151 -6.43 -3.55 -12.03
C LEU A 151 -7.31 -2.69 -11.11
N ILE A 152 -7.08 -1.38 -11.04
CA ILE A 152 -7.88 -0.47 -10.20
C ILE A 152 -9.36 -0.50 -10.63
N ALA A 153 -9.63 -0.50 -11.95
CA ALA A 153 -11.00 -0.59 -12.46
C ALA A 153 -11.68 -1.93 -12.10
N GLU A 154 -10.94 -3.04 -12.09
CA GLU A 154 -11.44 -4.35 -11.70
C GLU A 154 -11.68 -4.46 -10.18
N LEU A 155 -10.85 -3.80 -9.36
CA LEU A 155 -11.07 -3.68 -7.91
C LEU A 155 -12.33 -2.83 -7.61
N GLU A 156 -12.52 -1.71 -8.32
CA GLU A 156 -13.69 -0.85 -8.17
C GLU A 156 -14.99 -1.62 -8.45
N LYS A 157 -15.02 -2.46 -9.48
CA LYS A 157 -16.17 -3.32 -9.82
C LYS A 157 -16.51 -4.36 -8.74
N ARG A 158 -15.51 -4.81 -7.98
CA ARG A 158 -15.64 -5.83 -6.94
C ARG A 158 -15.78 -5.24 -5.53
N ASP A 159 -15.80 -3.92 -5.40
CA ASP A 159 -15.76 -3.23 -4.11
C ASP A 159 -14.54 -3.61 -3.25
N MET A 160 -13.42 -3.92 -3.90
CA MET A 160 -12.14 -4.22 -3.27
C MET A 160 -11.29 -2.96 -3.17
N ARG A 161 -10.30 -2.98 -2.32
CA ARG A 161 -9.39 -1.85 -2.04
C ARG A 161 -7.94 -2.20 -2.36
N ALA A 162 -7.16 -1.17 -2.68
CA ALA A 162 -5.73 -1.28 -2.90
C ALA A 162 -4.95 -0.33 -1.99
N VAL A 163 -3.86 -0.82 -1.43
CA VAL A 163 -2.74 -0.04 -0.90
C VAL A 163 -1.66 -0.04 -1.97
N ILE A 164 -1.30 1.14 -2.49
CA ILE A 164 -0.39 1.26 -3.62
C ILE A 164 0.95 1.81 -3.12
N TYR A 165 2.00 0.97 -3.12
CA TYR A 165 3.34 1.43 -2.78
C TYR A 165 4.14 1.83 -4.01
N LEU A 166 4.90 2.95 -3.88
CA LEU A 166 5.44 3.71 -5.00
C LEU A 166 6.93 3.47 -5.24
N ASN A 167 7.63 2.81 -4.31
CA ASN A 167 9.06 2.53 -4.39
C ASN A 167 9.40 1.29 -3.55
N ASN A 168 10.68 0.94 -3.52
CA ASN A 168 11.21 -0.15 -2.72
C ASN A 168 12.59 0.21 -2.16
N ALA A 169 12.84 -0.14 -0.90
CA ALA A 169 14.18 -0.02 -0.36
C ALA A 169 15.10 -1.16 -0.82
N TRP A 170 14.50 -2.28 -1.28
CA TRP A 170 15.21 -3.48 -1.73
C TRP A 170 15.33 -3.54 -3.25
N GLU A 171 16.32 -4.31 -3.72
CA GLU A 171 16.73 -4.37 -5.12
C GLU A 171 15.74 -5.01 -6.06
N TRP A 172 14.91 -5.93 -5.58
CA TRP A 172 14.11 -6.81 -6.44
C TRP A 172 13.11 -6.09 -7.36
N SER A 173 12.84 -4.81 -7.10
CA SER A 173 12.10 -3.93 -8.02
C SER A 173 12.90 -2.68 -8.41
N GLY A 174 14.22 -2.70 -8.32
CA GLY A 174 15.12 -1.57 -8.61
C GLY A 174 15.24 -0.57 -7.47
N GLY A 175 14.17 0.17 -7.21
CA GLY A 175 14.02 1.03 -6.03
C GLY A 175 15.19 1.98 -5.77
N TYR A 176 15.58 2.13 -4.50
CA TYR A 176 16.65 3.07 -4.09
C TYR A 176 17.94 2.90 -4.91
N GLY A 177 18.30 1.65 -5.20
CA GLY A 177 19.50 1.34 -5.98
C GLY A 177 19.47 2.00 -7.34
N THR A 178 18.40 1.82 -8.08
CA THR A 178 18.23 2.36 -9.42
C THR A 178 18.18 3.89 -9.44
N TYR A 179 17.51 4.52 -8.48
CA TYR A 179 17.51 6.00 -8.39
C TYR A 179 18.91 6.57 -8.17
N LEU A 180 19.76 5.87 -7.40
CA LEU A 180 21.17 6.25 -7.23
C LEU A 180 21.98 6.02 -8.50
N GLU A 181 21.75 4.95 -9.26
CA GLU A 181 22.36 4.75 -10.57
C GLU A 181 22.05 5.90 -11.52
N TRP A 182 20.79 6.28 -11.61
CA TRP A 182 20.34 7.40 -12.44
C TRP A 182 20.94 8.75 -12.04
N THR A 183 21.38 8.89 -10.81
CA THR A 183 22.06 10.11 -10.34
C THR A 183 23.59 10.03 -10.36
N GLY A 184 24.14 8.93 -10.92
CA GLY A 184 25.56 8.83 -11.23
C GLY A 184 26.43 8.20 -10.14
N HIS A 185 25.85 7.44 -9.21
CA HIS A 185 26.59 6.71 -8.18
C HIS A 185 27.23 5.40 -8.68
N GLY A 186 27.02 5.04 -9.95
CA GLY A 186 27.48 3.79 -10.54
C GLY A 186 26.49 2.64 -10.30
N GLU A 187 26.84 1.45 -10.79
CA GLU A 187 25.99 0.24 -10.68
C GLU A 187 25.73 -0.13 -9.22
N ALA A 188 24.45 -0.40 -8.88
CA ALA A 188 24.06 -0.85 -7.56
C ALA A 188 24.56 -2.29 -7.31
N PRO A 189 25.11 -2.58 -6.12
CA PRO A 189 25.41 -3.94 -5.74
C PRO A 189 24.13 -4.81 -5.72
N LEU A 190 24.25 -6.06 -6.14
CA LEU A 190 23.16 -7.04 -6.06
C LEU A 190 23.38 -7.90 -4.81
N PRO A 191 22.43 -7.95 -3.85
CA PRO A 191 22.61 -8.70 -2.61
C PRO A 191 23.03 -10.15 -2.80
N LEU A 192 22.46 -10.85 -3.78
CA LEU A 192 22.81 -12.24 -4.09
C LEU A 192 24.21 -12.43 -4.68
N ARG A 193 24.76 -11.41 -5.37
CA ARG A 193 26.11 -11.43 -5.97
C ARG A 193 27.16 -10.82 -5.03
N ASP A 194 26.83 -9.68 -4.45
CA ASP A 194 27.79 -8.78 -3.79
C ASP A 194 27.61 -8.74 -2.26
N GLY A 195 26.56 -9.34 -1.74
CA GLY A 195 26.18 -9.37 -0.34
C GLY A 195 25.32 -8.20 0.12
N TYR A 196 24.43 -8.45 1.07
CA TYR A 196 23.50 -7.45 1.62
C TYR A 196 24.19 -6.25 2.25
N GLU A 197 25.35 -6.44 2.92
CA GLU A 197 26.11 -5.34 3.53
C GLU A 197 26.55 -4.30 2.50
N ASN A 198 27.06 -4.74 1.34
CA ASN A 198 27.46 -3.84 0.26
C ASN A 198 26.27 -3.11 -0.35
N TYR A 199 25.14 -3.81 -0.53
CA TYR A 199 23.91 -3.20 -0.99
C TYR A 199 23.40 -2.14 -0.02
N MET A 200 23.24 -2.47 1.26
CA MET A 200 22.76 -1.55 2.29
C MET A 200 23.63 -0.30 2.41
N LYS A 201 24.95 -0.47 2.37
CA LYS A 201 25.91 0.66 2.35
C LYS A 201 25.75 1.54 1.11
N TYR A 202 25.44 0.95 -0.03
CA TYR A 202 25.23 1.72 -1.27
C TYR A 202 23.90 2.49 -1.19
N VAL A 203 22.80 1.84 -0.86
CA VAL A 203 21.46 2.44 -0.86
C VAL A 203 21.22 3.41 0.29
N SER A 204 22.03 3.37 1.37
CA SER A 204 21.98 4.37 2.45
C SER A 204 22.18 5.80 1.95
N LYS A 205 22.83 5.98 0.81
CA LYS A 205 23.04 7.28 0.17
C LYS A 205 21.76 7.91 -0.36
N PHE A 206 20.72 7.10 -0.69
CA PHE A 206 19.48 7.59 -1.25
C PHE A 206 18.83 8.66 -0.36
N ILE A 207 18.82 8.45 0.95
CA ILE A 207 18.18 9.36 1.91
C ILE A 207 18.86 10.74 1.94
N THR A 208 20.12 10.83 1.57
CA THR A 208 20.89 12.08 1.56
C THR A 208 21.15 12.62 0.15
N ASP A 209 20.73 11.92 -0.89
CA ASP A 209 20.88 12.38 -2.29
C ASP A 209 19.62 13.16 -2.73
N ASP A 210 19.74 14.49 -2.80
CA ASP A 210 18.63 15.35 -3.19
C ASP A 210 18.16 15.12 -4.62
N LYS A 211 19.04 14.68 -5.54
CA LYS A 211 18.64 14.40 -6.93
C LYS A 211 17.85 13.10 -7.02
N ALA A 212 18.29 12.04 -6.33
CA ALA A 212 17.56 10.78 -6.28
C ALA A 212 16.16 10.97 -5.65
N LYS A 213 16.08 11.72 -4.55
CA LYS A 213 14.80 12.08 -3.92
C LYS A 213 13.90 12.90 -4.84
N GLU A 214 14.43 13.84 -5.62
CA GLU A 214 13.63 14.62 -6.58
C GLU A 214 13.13 13.76 -7.75
N LEU A 215 13.94 12.83 -8.28
CA LEU A 215 13.47 11.87 -9.29
C LEU A 215 12.32 11.02 -8.73
N TYR A 216 12.45 10.55 -7.50
CA TYR A 216 11.38 9.82 -6.84
C TYR A 216 10.14 10.69 -6.60
N ALA A 217 10.29 11.94 -6.16
CA ALA A 217 9.17 12.87 -5.99
C ALA A 217 8.43 13.12 -7.32
N ASN A 218 9.13 13.10 -8.46
CA ASN A 218 8.51 13.20 -9.78
C ASN A 218 7.71 11.93 -10.12
N HIS A 219 8.20 10.74 -9.74
CA HIS A 219 7.42 9.51 -9.86
C HIS A 219 6.14 9.57 -9.01
N VAL A 220 6.23 10.01 -7.74
CA VAL A 220 5.06 10.25 -6.87
C VAL A 220 4.04 11.15 -7.56
N ARG A 221 4.47 12.30 -8.10
CA ARG A 221 3.57 13.23 -8.81
C ARG A 221 2.87 12.54 -9.98
N ASN A 222 3.62 11.81 -10.80
CA ASN A 222 3.07 11.13 -11.96
C ASN A 222 2.03 10.06 -11.60
N MET A 223 2.29 9.27 -10.55
CA MET A 223 1.37 8.21 -10.13
C MET A 223 0.12 8.76 -9.44
N VAL A 224 0.30 9.64 -8.45
CA VAL A 224 -0.81 10.15 -7.63
C VAL A 224 -1.79 11.01 -8.45
N THR A 225 -1.29 11.75 -9.45
CA THR A 225 -2.15 12.60 -10.31
C THR A 225 -2.62 11.91 -11.59
N ARG A 226 -2.41 10.59 -11.70
CA ARG A 226 -2.78 9.85 -12.89
C ARG A 226 -4.29 9.86 -13.13
N VAL A 227 -4.68 9.97 -14.39
CA VAL A 227 -6.05 9.69 -14.86
C VAL A 227 -6.10 8.26 -15.37
N ASN A 228 -6.95 7.45 -14.79
CA ASN A 228 -7.16 6.06 -15.20
C ASN A 228 -7.67 5.99 -16.63
N SER A 229 -6.93 5.37 -17.53
CA SER A 229 -7.26 5.29 -18.95
C SER A 229 -8.46 4.39 -19.27
N ILE A 230 -8.87 3.54 -18.33
CA ILE A 230 -10.02 2.62 -18.47
C ILE A 230 -11.31 3.30 -18.01
N THR A 231 -11.28 3.99 -16.86
CA THR A 231 -12.46 4.63 -16.26
C THR A 231 -12.62 6.09 -16.67
N GLY A 232 -11.54 6.74 -17.12
CA GLY A 232 -11.49 8.17 -17.42
C GLY A 232 -11.50 9.08 -16.18
N LYS A 233 -11.42 8.52 -14.98
CA LYS A 233 -11.42 9.26 -13.71
C LYS A 233 -9.99 9.46 -13.17
N PRO A 234 -9.68 10.58 -12.49
CA PRO A 234 -8.45 10.70 -11.71
C PRO A 234 -8.36 9.59 -10.66
N TYR A 235 -7.14 9.13 -10.36
CA TYR A 235 -6.93 8.16 -9.27
C TYR A 235 -7.44 8.71 -7.93
N SER A 236 -7.29 10.00 -7.69
CA SER A 236 -7.82 10.67 -6.49
C SER A 236 -9.34 10.61 -6.33
N GLU A 237 -10.07 10.15 -7.35
CA GLU A 237 -11.52 9.95 -7.30
C GLU A 237 -11.93 8.45 -7.25
N SER A 238 -10.97 7.52 -7.26
CA SER A 238 -11.27 6.09 -7.24
C SER A 238 -11.38 5.55 -5.80
N PRO A 239 -12.56 5.12 -5.35
CA PRO A 239 -12.71 4.54 -4.02
C PRO A 239 -12.03 3.17 -3.88
N ALA A 240 -11.57 2.56 -4.96
CA ALA A 240 -10.78 1.33 -4.92
C ALA A 240 -9.36 1.57 -4.40
N ILE A 241 -8.85 2.79 -4.42
CA ILE A 241 -7.59 3.12 -3.75
C ILE A 241 -7.90 3.43 -2.28
N MET A 242 -7.32 2.68 -1.35
CA MET A 242 -7.39 2.96 0.08
C MET A 242 -6.30 3.96 0.48
N SER A 243 -5.08 3.69 0.06
CA SER A 243 -3.95 4.52 0.44
C SER A 243 -2.81 4.50 -0.57
N TRP A 244 -2.06 5.58 -0.58
CA TRP A 244 -0.72 5.67 -1.14
C TRP A 244 0.31 5.32 -0.08
N GLN A 245 1.26 4.50 -0.45
CA GLN A 245 2.33 4.08 0.43
C GLN A 245 3.68 4.53 -0.12
N ILE A 246 4.50 5.15 0.72
CA ILE A 246 5.74 5.79 0.26
C ILE A 246 6.68 4.77 -0.37
N ALA A 247 6.94 3.64 0.29
CA ALA A 247 7.80 2.61 -0.27
C ALA A 247 7.50 1.24 0.33
N ASN A 248 8.00 0.18 -0.30
CA ASN A 248 8.18 -1.10 0.37
C ASN A 248 9.39 -1.02 1.29
N GLU A 249 9.18 -1.28 2.58
CA GLU A 249 10.21 -1.36 3.61
C GLU A 249 11.22 -0.20 3.60
N PRO A 250 10.75 1.08 3.59
CA PRO A 250 11.65 2.20 3.62
C PRO A 250 12.56 2.12 4.85
N ARG A 251 13.86 2.32 4.62
CA ARG A 251 14.89 2.17 5.64
C ARG A 251 15.99 3.23 5.45
N CYS A 252 16.57 3.70 6.53
CA CYS A 252 17.68 4.65 6.43
C CYS A 252 19.04 3.99 6.18
N PHE A 253 19.18 2.69 6.47
CA PHE A 253 20.38 1.86 6.28
C PHE A 253 21.67 2.37 6.95
N ASP A 254 21.62 3.52 7.59
CA ASP A 254 22.71 4.10 8.37
C ASP A 254 22.12 4.89 9.55
N PRO A 255 22.49 4.59 10.80
CA PRO A 255 22.00 5.33 11.96
C PRO A 255 22.24 6.84 11.88
N ALA A 256 23.25 7.30 11.13
CA ALA A 256 23.51 8.71 10.90
C ALA A 256 22.44 9.40 10.04
N ASN A 257 21.67 8.62 9.28
CA ASN A 257 20.63 9.13 8.38
C ASN A 257 19.25 9.25 9.03
N LYS A 258 19.07 8.86 10.31
CA LYS A 258 17.75 8.82 10.97
C LYS A 258 16.93 10.11 10.85
N GLU A 259 17.54 11.26 11.05
CA GLU A 259 16.83 12.54 10.93
C GLU A 259 16.49 12.89 9.48
N ALA A 260 17.40 12.64 8.55
CA ALA A 260 17.14 12.83 7.12
C ALA A 260 16.04 11.87 6.62
N PHE A 261 16.00 10.65 7.14
CA PHE A 261 14.98 9.65 6.85
C PHE A 261 13.57 10.10 7.35
N TYR A 262 13.50 10.57 8.59
CA TYR A 262 12.28 11.16 9.13
C TYR A 262 11.75 12.28 8.21
N ASN A 263 12.63 13.25 7.89
CA ASN A 263 12.25 14.38 7.06
C ASN A 263 11.79 13.94 5.66
N TRP A 264 12.49 13.01 5.02
CA TRP A 264 12.10 12.50 3.71
C TRP A 264 10.73 11.82 3.71
N LEU A 265 10.41 11.00 4.72
CA LEU A 265 9.11 10.35 4.83
C LEU A 265 7.98 11.36 5.07
N VAL A 266 8.21 12.34 5.95
CA VAL A 266 7.24 13.39 6.25
C VAL A 266 7.01 14.31 5.04
N ASP A 267 8.07 14.72 4.35
CA ASP A 267 7.99 15.56 3.16
C ASP A 267 7.27 14.83 2.01
N THR A 268 7.56 13.54 1.83
CA THR A 268 6.89 12.73 0.82
C THR A 268 5.41 12.52 1.15
N GLY A 269 5.07 12.23 2.41
CA GLY A 269 3.69 12.12 2.85
C GLY A 269 2.90 13.42 2.63
N ASN A 270 3.50 14.57 2.96
CA ASN A 270 2.90 15.88 2.70
C ASN A 270 2.74 16.16 1.20
N LEU A 271 3.70 15.76 0.37
CA LEU A 271 3.59 15.86 -1.09
C LEU A 271 2.37 15.07 -1.57
N ILE A 272 2.24 13.80 -1.18
CA ILE A 272 1.10 12.95 -1.57
C ILE A 272 -0.23 13.61 -1.14
N LYS A 273 -0.36 14.02 0.11
CA LYS A 273 -1.57 14.69 0.62
C LYS A 273 -1.90 16.00 -0.10
N SER A 274 -0.89 16.71 -0.58
CA SER A 274 -1.10 17.94 -1.37
C SER A 274 -1.66 17.66 -2.77
N LEU A 275 -1.40 16.47 -3.32
CA LEU A 275 -1.84 16.03 -4.64
C LEU A 275 -3.17 15.27 -4.57
N ASP A 276 -3.38 14.53 -3.49
CA ASP A 276 -4.55 13.69 -3.27
C ASP A 276 -5.05 13.82 -1.82
N PRO A 277 -6.08 14.64 -1.58
CA PRO A 277 -6.64 14.84 -0.26
C PRO A 277 -7.64 13.75 0.17
N ASN A 278 -7.98 12.81 -0.70
CA ASN A 278 -9.04 11.83 -0.45
C ASN A 278 -8.51 10.50 0.12
N HIS A 279 -7.31 10.10 -0.30
CA HIS A 279 -6.75 8.82 0.11
C HIS A 279 -5.80 8.94 1.29
N LEU A 280 -5.68 7.86 2.03
CA LEU A 280 -4.76 7.75 3.16
C LEU A 280 -3.31 7.67 2.68
N VAL A 281 -2.39 8.00 3.56
CA VAL A 281 -0.95 7.91 3.34
C VAL A 281 -0.31 7.06 4.43
N SER A 282 0.53 6.11 4.02
CA SER A 282 1.35 5.30 4.93
C SER A 282 2.79 5.18 4.44
N THR A 283 3.66 4.63 5.27
CA THR A 283 5.09 4.54 4.96
C THR A 283 5.47 3.26 4.22
N GLY A 284 4.86 2.10 4.59
CA GLY A 284 5.27 0.76 4.20
C GLY A 284 6.40 0.19 5.06
N SER A 285 6.55 0.69 6.27
CA SER A 285 7.64 0.34 7.20
C SER A 285 7.47 -1.06 7.78
N GLU A 286 8.59 -1.77 7.93
CA GLU A 286 8.63 -3.03 8.69
C GLU A 286 8.63 -2.85 10.22
N GLY A 287 8.48 -1.61 10.71
CA GLY A 287 8.49 -1.30 12.12
C GLY A 287 9.85 -0.76 12.61
N MET A 288 10.24 -1.10 13.83
CA MET A 288 11.51 -0.62 14.40
C MET A 288 12.74 -1.03 13.58
N TRP A 289 12.69 -2.16 12.88
CA TRP A 289 13.82 -2.62 12.05
C TRP A 289 14.05 -1.68 10.85
N GLY A 290 13.00 -1.12 10.26
CA GLY A 290 13.12 -0.06 9.25
C GLY A 290 13.75 1.24 9.77
N CYS A 291 13.82 1.39 11.10
CA CYS A 291 14.41 2.51 11.81
C CYS A 291 15.73 2.16 12.52
N GLU A 292 16.46 1.15 12.06
CA GLU A 292 17.72 0.67 12.67
C GLU A 292 17.55 0.33 14.16
N GLY A 293 16.47 -0.37 14.50
CA GLY A 293 16.14 -0.78 15.86
C GLY A 293 15.57 0.33 16.76
N ASP A 294 15.29 1.51 16.21
CA ASP A 294 14.80 2.68 16.96
C ASP A 294 13.29 2.77 16.89
N ILE A 295 12.61 2.22 17.89
CA ILE A 295 11.15 2.23 17.97
C ILE A 295 10.58 3.63 18.21
N ASP A 296 11.33 4.53 18.86
CA ASP A 296 10.90 5.91 19.09
C ASP A 296 10.92 6.71 17.79
N LEU A 297 11.89 6.46 16.91
CA LEU A 297 11.91 7.02 15.56
C LEU A 297 10.72 6.54 14.75
N TRP A 298 10.43 5.22 14.79
CA TRP A 298 9.24 4.67 14.15
C TRP A 298 7.96 5.34 14.65
N ALA A 299 7.81 5.49 15.97
CA ALA A 299 6.65 6.15 16.56
C ALA A 299 6.54 7.63 16.15
N ARG A 300 7.66 8.35 16.13
CA ARG A 300 7.72 9.75 15.68
C ARG A 300 7.27 9.91 14.23
N ILE A 301 7.71 9.02 13.34
CA ILE A 301 7.31 9.02 11.93
C ILE A 301 5.80 8.80 11.81
N HIS A 302 5.30 7.70 12.38
CA HIS A 302 3.91 7.29 12.21
C HIS A 302 2.90 8.17 12.94
N ASN A 303 3.31 8.89 13.99
CA ASN A 303 2.46 9.88 14.66
C ASN A 303 2.49 11.27 14.01
N SER A 304 3.32 11.50 12.97
CA SER A 304 3.31 12.76 12.22
C SER A 304 1.99 12.95 11.45
N ASP A 305 1.57 14.20 11.23
CA ASP A 305 0.34 14.52 10.47
C ASP A 305 0.42 14.12 9.00
N ALA A 306 1.64 13.85 8.50
CA ALA A 306 1.86 13.40 7.12
C ALA A 306 1.44 11.95 6.87
N ILE A 307 1.32 11.13 7.91
CA ILE A 307 1.03 9.69 7.85
C ILE A 307 -0.31 9.42 8.54
N ASP A 308 -1.22 8.69 7.91
CA ASP A 308 -2.57 8.46 8.43
C ASP A 308 -2.68 7.21 9.28
N TYR A 309 -1.89 6.17 8.99
CA TYR A 309 -1.87 4.93 9.75
C TYR A 309 -0.45 4.34 9.82
N ALA A 310 -0.23 3.51 10.81
CA ALA A 310 1.04 2.87 11.07
C ALA A 310 1.11 1.48 10.45
N ASN A 311 2.30 1.08 10.02
CA ASN A 311 2.56 -0.24 9.48
C ASN A 311 3.75 -0.92 10.14
N ILE A 312 3.68 -2.26 10.14
CA ILE A 312 4.75 -3.16 10.52
C ILE A 312 4.73 -4.38 9.60
N HIS A 313 5.89 -5.02 9.44
CA HIS A 313 6.06 -6.33 8.81
C HIS A 313 6.65 -7.30 9.83
N ILE A 314 6.37 -8.58 9.69
CA ILE A 314 6.91 -9.63 10.59
C ILE A 314 7.29 -10.85 9.76
N TRP A 315 8.58 -11.16 9.77
CA TRP A 315 9.18 -12.27 9.04
C TRP A 315 9.88 -13.27 9.96
N PRO A 316 9.16 -14.22 10.57
CA PRO A 316 9.74 -15.13 11.57
C PRO A 316 10.96 -15.89 11.07
N TYR A 317 10.94 -16.33 9.80
CA TYR A 317 12.05 -17.03 9.20
C TYR A 317 13.24 -16.09 8.93
N ASN A 318 13.03 -14.96 8.27
CA ASN A 318 14.08 -14.01 7.92
C ASN A 318 14.75 -13.39 9.16
N TRP A 319 14.00 -13.28 10.26
CA TRP A 319 14.50 -12.74 11.53
C TRP A 319 15.07 -13.84 12.45
N ASN A 320 15.24 -15.06 11.95
CA ASN A 320 15.76 -16.22 12.69
C ASN A 320 14.95 -16.56 13.97
N TRP A 321 13.64 -16.28 13.98
CA TRP A 321 12.73 -16.73 15.03
C TRP A 321 12.35 -18.20 14.86
N VAL A 322 12.45 -18.70 13.64
CA VAL A 322 12.28 -20.10 13.28
C VAL A 322 13.42 -20.56 12.38
N LYS A 323 13.75 -21.85 12.41
CA LYS A 323 14.79 -22.44 11.59
C LYS A 323 14.20 -23.45 10.61
N PRO A 324 14.83 -23.67 9.43
CA PRO A 324 14.36 -24.62 8.43
C PRO A 324 14.06 -26.01 8.99
N GLU A 325 14.91 -26.48 9.91
CA GLU A 325 14.85 -27.83 10.48
C GLU A 325 13.89 -27.99 11.67
N SER A 326 13.31 -26.90 12.19
CA SER A 326 12.51 -26.91 13.42
C SER A 326 11.28 -25.97 13.38
N LEU A 327 10.68 -25.77 12.20
CA LEU A 327 9.56 -24.81 12.02
C LEU A 327 8.43 -25.04 13.03
N ALA A 328 7.98 -26.29 13.20
CA ALA A 328 6.89 -26.62 14.10
C ALA A 328 7.29 -26.48 15.60
N GLU A 329 8.54 -26.77 15.91
CA GLU A 329 9.07 -26.69 17.30
C GLU A 329 9.27 -25.22 17.70
N ASP A 330 9.71 -24.37 16.77
CA ASP A 330 9.98 -22.94 17.00
C ASP A 330 8.70 -22.07 16.92
N LEU A 331 7.62 -22.57 16.32
CA LEU A 331 6.38 -21.82 16.10
C LEU A 331 5.79 -21.17 17.37
N PRO A 332 5.72 -21.82 18.55
CA PRO A 332 5.20 -21.19 19.77
C PRO A 332 6.00 -19.94 20.18
N GLN A 333 7.32 -19.98 20.00
CA GLN A 333 8.18 -18.83 20.31
C GLN A 333 8.02 -17.73 19.25
N ALA A 334 7.89 -18.08 17.96
CA ALA A 334 7.62 -17.13 16.89
C ALA A 334 6.29 -16.40 17.11
N ILE A 335 5.24 -17.10 17.56
CA ILE A 335 3.95 -16.50 17.94
C ILE A 335 4.13 -15.53 19.13
N THR A 336 4.91 -15.91 20.13
CA THR A 336 5.20 -15.02 21.27
C THR A 336 5.93 -13.76 20.82
N ASN A 337 6.97 -13.90 20.02
CA ASN A 337 7.74 -12.77 19.45
C ASN A 337 6.86 -11.87 18.59
N THR A 338 5.96 -12.45 17.79
CA THR A 338 4.98 -11.70 16.97
C THR A 338 4.07 -10.84 17.84
N LYS A 339 3.52 -11.43 18.91
CA LYS A 339 2.68 -10.72 19.87
C LYS A 339 3.41 -9.55 20.50
N ASP A 340 4.63 -9.79 20.97
CA ASP A 340 5.44 -8.78 21.65
C ASP A 340 5.82 -7.64 20.69
N TYR A 341 6.15 -7.98 19.44
CA TYR A 341 6.44 -6.98 18.40
C TYR A 341 5.22 -6.10 18.10
N ILE A 342 4.06 -6.69 17.87
CA ILE A 342 2.81 -5.96 17.64
C ILE A 342 2.47 -5.09 18.86
N SER A 343 2.51 -5.64 20.06
CA SER A 343 2.14 -4.92 21.29
C SER A 343 3.07 -3.74 21.58
N SER A 344 4.38 -3.89 21.33
CA SER A 344 5.35 -2.81 21.52
C SER A 344 5.09 -1.61 20.60
N HIS A 345 4.74 -1.87 19.31
CA HIS A 345 4.40 -0.81 18.35
C HIS A 345 3.02 -0.21 18.63
N ARG A 346 2.01 -1.06 18.96
CA ARG A 346 0.67 -0.61 19.31
C ARG A 346 0.66 0.36 20.48
N ALA A 347 1.51 0.12 21.49
CA ALA A 347 1.62 0.98 22.66
C ALA A 347 2.05 2.43 22.35
N LEU A 348 2.69 2.66 21.22
CA LEU A 348 3.29 3.96 20.86
C LEU A 348 2.45 4.80 19.88
N THR A 349 1.35 4.26 19.35
CA THR A 349 0.49 5.02 18.45
C THR A 349 -0.99 4.78 18.74
N LYS A 350 -1.80 5.79 18.49
CA LYS A 350 -3.27 5.68 18.50
C LYS A 350 -3.86 5.55 17.10
N LYS A 351 -3.06 5.73 16.05
CA LYS A 351 -3.51 5.55 14.67
C LYS A 351 -3.77 4.08 14.38
N PRO A 352 -4.55 3.73 13.35
CA PRO A 352 -4.67 2.36 12.94
C PRO A 352 -3.30 1.72 12.75
N LEU A 353 -3.14 0.46 13.16
CA LEU A 353 -1.93 -0.33 12.96
C LEU A 353 -2.23 -1.51 12.06
N VAL A 354 -1.45 -1.66 11.00
CA VAL A 354 -1.58 -2.73 10.01
C VAL A 354 -0.32 -3.59 10.00
N LEU A 355 -0.49 -4.90 10.07
CA LEU A 355 0.54 -5.87 9.76
C LEU A 355 0.49 -6.15 8.25
N GLU A 356 1.28 -5.39 7.46
CA GLU A 356 1.16 -5.37 6.00
C GLU A 356 1.95 -6.45 5.28
N GLU A 357 2.91 -7.05 5.97
CA GLU A 357 3.57 -8.26 5.51
C GLU A 357 3.77 -9.21 6.67
N PHE A 358 3.40 -10.45 6.45
CA PHE A 358 3.81 -11.59 7.24
C PHE A 358 3.77 -12.82 6.36
N GLY A 359 4.69 -13.71 6.60
CA GLY A 359 4.79 -14.96 5.87
C GLY A 359 5.36 -16.05 6.75
N PHE A 360 5.12 -17.28 6.35
CA PHE A 360 5.69 -18.45 7.01
C PHE A 360 5.95 -19.52 5.94
N PRO A 361 7.15 -20.13 5.90
CA PRO A 361 7.48 -21.12 4.87
C PRO A 361 6.66 -22.39 5.02
N ARG A 362 6.65 -23.22 3.98
CA ARG A 362 6.11 -24.59 4.02
C ARG A 362 7.02 -25.47 4.87
N GLU A 363 6.47 -26.57 5.38
CA GLU A 363 7.26 -27.55 6.13
C GLU A 363 8.49 -27.98 5.32
N ASN A 364 9.63 -28.15 6.03
CA ASN A 364 10.92 -28.50 5.46
C ASN A 364 11.42 -27.55 4.35
N MET A 365 10.96 -26.30 4.34
CA MET A 365 11.28 -25.32 3.29
C MET A 365 10.91 -25.80 1.86
N GLU A 366 9.91 -26.63 1.76
CA GLU A 366 9.41 -27.10 0.47
C GLU A 366 8.75 -25.94 -0.29
N ILE A 367 8.86 -25.98 -1.62
CA ILE A 367 8.26 -24.97 -2.51
C ILE A 367 7.15 -25.53 -3.40
N ALA A 368 7.05 -26.85 -3.48
CA ALA A 368 6.10 -27.52 -4.34
C ALA A 368 4.66 -27.33 -3.85
N LYS A 369 3.75 -27.04 -4.78
CA LYS A 369 2.30 -27.03 -4.49
C LYS A 369 1.86 -28.37 -3.93
N GLY A 370 1.09 -28.32 -2.83
CA GLY A 370 0.63 -29.53 -2.13
C GLY A 370 1.58 -30.03 -1.03
N SER A 371 2.78 -29.45 -0.87
CA SER A 371 3.59 -29.66 0.33
C SER A 371 2.88 -29.12 1.57
N SER A 372 3.15 -29.72 2.74
CA SER A 372 2.49 -29.35 3.99
C SER A 372 2.68 -27.86 4.36
N THR A 373 1.59 -27.25 4.80
CA THR A 373 1.54 -25.86 5.30
C THR A 373 1.18 -25.79 6.78
N ALA A 374 1.29 -26.89 7.53
CA ALA A 374 0.74 -27.00 8.89
C ALA A 374 1.22 -25.89 9.85
N SER A 375 2.50 -25.58 9.86
CA SER A 375 3.04 -24.49 10.70
C SER A 375 2.62 -23.11 10.20
N ARG A 376 2.56 -22.92 8.85
CA ARG A 376 2.01 -21.70 8.24
C ARG A 376 0.56 -21.50 8.63
N ASP A 377 -0.27 -22.52 8.50
CA ASP A 377 -1.70 -22.45 8.79
C ASP A 377 -1.93 -22.02 10.25
N ALA A 378 -1.21 -22.63 11.19
CA ALA A 378 -1.29 -22.30 12.61
C ALA A 378 -0.81 -20.85 12.90
N TYR A 379 0.25 -20.38 12.22
CA TYR A 379 0.72 -19.02 12.35
C TYR A 379 -0.28 -17.99 11.76
N TYR A 380 -0.84 -18.29 10.59
CA TYR A 380 -1.83 -17.41 9.94
C TYR A 380 -3.13 -17.37 10.75
N GLU A 381 -3.60 -18.52 11.27
CA GLU A 381 -4.75 -18.57 12.17
C GLU A 381 -4.54 -17.68 13.40
N TYR A 382 -3.34 -17.74 14.00
CA TYR A 382 -3.00 -16.87 15.14
C TYR A 382 -3.09 -15.38 14.77
N VAL A 383 -2.48 -14.96 13.66
CA VAL A 383 -2.47 -13.56 13.22
C VAL A 383 -3.89 -13.08 12.90
N LEU A 384 -4.68 -13.88 12.17
CA LEU A 384 -6.07 -13.59 11.85
C LEU A 384 -6.92 -13.46 13.11
N ASN A 385 -6.80 -14.41 14.04
CA ASN A 385 -7.51 -14.37 15.32
C ASN A 385 -7.15 -13.14 16.15
N LEU A 386 -5.89 -12.72 16.13
CA LEU A 386 -5.46 -11.51 16.82
C LEU A 386 -6.14 -10.28 16.20
N MET A 387 -6.13 -10.14 14.87
CA MET A 387 -6.77 -9.02 14.17
C MET A 387 -8.28 -8.98 14.43
N VAL A 388 -8.96 -10.12 14.38
CA VAL A 388 -10.44 -10.17 14.57
C VAL A 388 -10.83 -9.89 16.02
N ASN A 389 -10.10 -10.45 17.01
CA ASN A 389 -10.53 -10.49 18.41
C ASN A 389 -9.85 -9.45 19.30
N SER A 390 -8.92 -8.63 18.79
CA SER A 390 -8.29 -7.55 19.55
C SER A 390 -8.41 -6.20 18.83
N ASN A 391 -7.96 -5.13 19.48
CA ASN A 391 -7.80 -3.81 18.89
C ASN A 391 -6.32 -3.50 18.58
N ASP A 392 -5.48 -4.52 18.58
CA ASP A 392 -4.05 -4.34 18.33
C ASP A 392 -3.76 -4.10 16.84
N LEU A 393 -4.56 -4.73 15.96
CA LEU A 393 -4.45 -4.58 14.52
C LEU A 393 -5.78 -4.14 13.89
N ASN A 394 -5.70 -3.25 12.91
CA ASN A 394 -6.83 -2.76 12.12
C ASN A 394 -6.88 -3.39 10.72
N GLY A 395 -5.83 -4.07 10.30
CA GLY A 395 -5.74 -4.81 9.05
C GLY A 395 -4.51 -5.70 9.01
N ILE A 396 -4.56 -6.69 8.15
CA ILE A 396 -3.44 -7.60 7.86
C ILE A 396 -3.34 -7.85 6.35
N ASN A 397 -2.12 -7.99 5.81
CA ASN A 397 -1.87 -8.46 4.45
C ASN A 397 -0.80 -9.56 4.51
N PHE A 398 -1.17 -10.80 4.20
CA PHE A 398 -0.17 -11.85 4.12
C PHE A 398 0.72 -11.72 2.87
N TRP A 399 1.93 -12.21 2.94
CA TRP A 399 2.84 -12.33 1.81
C TRP A 399 2.84 -13.75 1.32
N GLY A 400 2.50 -14.07 0.05
CA GLY A 400 1.84 -13.22 -0.93
C GLY A 400 0.92 -14.14 -1.74
N TRP A 401 0.02 -13.58 -2.53
CA TRP A 401 -0.92 -14.41 -3.28
C TRP A 401 -0.25 -15.07 -4.49
N GLY A 402 -0.12 -16.38 -4.47
CA GLY A 402 0.33 -17.18 -5.60
C GLY A 402 -0.83 -17.66 -6.50
N GLY A 403 -2.01 -17.77 -5.90
CA GLY A 403 -3.27 -18.07 -6.59
C GLY A 403 -3.19 -19.32 -7.44
N ASN A 404 -3.56 -19.18 -8.71
CA ASN A 404 -3.58 -20.29 -9.67
C ASN A 404 -2.24 -20.52 -10.37
N ALA A 405 -1.20 -19.74 -10.06
CA ALA A 405 0.12 -19.92 -10.68
C ALA A 405 0.68 -21.33 -10.49
N ASN A 406 1.42 -21.80 -11.49
CA ASN A 406 2.26 -22.98 -11.41
C ASN A 406 3.70 -22.56 -11.67
N PRO A 407 4.53 -22.40 -10.63
CA PRO A 407 5.94 -22.06 -10.81
C PRO A 407 6.62 -23.06 -11.75
N ALA A 408 7.33 -22.57 -12.77
CA ALA A 408 8.05 -23.42 -13.71
C ALA A 408 9.47 -23.72 -13.24
N HIS A 409 10.07 -22.75 -12.54
CA HIS A 409 11.43 -22.86 -12.01
C HIS A 409 11.47 -22.51 -10.51
N LYS A 410 12.51 -22.96 -9.83
CA LYS A 410 12.75 -22.61 -8.42
C LYS A 410 12.96 -21.12 -8.25
N THR A 411 13.75 -20.48 -9.13
CA THR A 411 13.95 -19.05 -9.23
C THR A 411 13.23 -18.56 -10.46
N TRP A 412 12.48 -17.48 -10.36
CA TRP A 412 11.70 -16.93 -11.47
C TRP A 412 12.60 -16.61 -12.69
N GLN A 413 12.10 -16.88 -13.86
CA GLN A 413 12.74 -16.57 -15.13
C GLN A 413 11.74 -15.84 -16.05
N PRO A 414 12.22 -14.99 -16.97
CA PRO A 414 11.34 -14.32 -17.95
C PRO A 414 10.42 -15.30 -18.66
N GLY A 415 9.11 -15.03 -18.61
CA GLY A 415 8.06 -15.90 -19.15
C GLY A 415 7.45 -16.88 -18.15
N ASP A 416 8.01 -17.03 -16.96
CA ASP A 416 7.37 -17.78 -15.88
C ASP A 416 6.13 -17.03 -15.34
N PRO A 417 5.10 -17.75 -14.88
CA PRO A 417 3.99 -17.11 -14.20
C PRO A 417 4.45 -16.47 -12.89
N TYR A 418 3.99 -15.24 -12.62
CA TYR A 418 4.23 -14.59 -11.32
C TYR A 418 3.52 -15.32 -10.21
N THR A 419 4.20 -15.40 -9.05
CA THR A 419 3.69 -15.90 -7.77
C THR A 419 3.71 -14.80 -6.72
N GLY A 420 3.39 -15.12 -5.46
CA GLY A 420 3.55 -14.19 -4.35
C GLY A 420 5.03 -13.88 -4.05
N ASP A 421 5.93 -14.82 -4.38
CA ASP A 421 7.36 -14.65 -4.17
C ASP A 421 7.96 -13.86 -5.35
N PRO A 422 8.67 -12.73 -5.12
CA PRO A 422 9.34 -11.99 -6.19
C PRO A 422 10.55 -12.74 -6.75
N ALA A 423 11.18 -12.18 -7.80
CA ALA A 423 12.16 -12.90 -8.62
C ALA A 423 13.40 -13.42 -7.86
N GLN A 424 13.81 -12.76 -6.77
CA GLN A 424 14.96 -13.18 -5.96
C GLN A 424 14.67 -14.32 -4.99
N GLU A 425 13.40 -14.66 -4.79
CA GLU A 425 12.98 -15.68 -3.82
C GLU A 425 12.67 -17.02 -4.49
N ASP A 426 12.74 -18.10 -3.71
CA ASP A 426 12.32 -19.43 -4.14
C ASP A 426 10.80 -19.43 -4.40
N GLN A 427 10.40 -19.71 -5.65
CA GLN A 427 9.02 -19.59 -6.10
C GLN A 427 8.12 -20.66 -5.47
N GLY A 428 7.26 -20.26 -4.55
CA GLY A 428 6.37 -21.14 -3.77
C GLY A 428 6.72 -21.19 -2.27
N LEU A 429 7.84 -20.57 -1.85
CA LEU A 429 8.26 -20.61 -0.46
C LEU A 429 7.24 -19.94 0.47
N ASN A 430 6.85 -18.71 0.16
CA ASN A 430 5.88 -17.94 0.93
C ASN A 430 4.52 -17.82 0.22
N SER A 431 4.46 -18.11 -1.08
CA SER A 431 3.21 -18.01 -1.85
C SER A 431 2.09 -18.87 -1.27
N VAL A 432 0.91 -18.25 -1.14
CA VAL A 432 -0.35 -18.95 -0.86
C VAL A 432 -1.04 -19.23 -2.19
N PHE A 433 -1.11 -20.49 -2.55
CA PHE A 433 -1.81 -20.92 -3.77
C PHE A 433 -3.28 -21.23 -3.48
N SER A 434 -4.15 -21.07 -4.47
CA SER A 434 -5.56 -21.43 -4.36
C SER A 434 -5.80 -22.92 -4.04
N SER A 435 -4.78 -23.76 -4.28
CA SER A 435 -4.77 -25.17 -3.91
C SER A 435 -4.39 -25.46 -2.46
N ASP A 436 -3.88 -24.48 -1.71
CA ASP A 436 -3.51 -24.61 -0.30
C ASP A 436 -4.76 -24.49 0.58
N ARG A 437 -5.65 -25.48 0.46
CA ARG A 437 -6.99 -25.41 1.04
C ARG A 437 -6.99 -25.20 2.55
N SER A 438 -6.04 -25.80 3.27
CA SER A 438 -5.92 -25.63 4.72
C SER A 438 -5.55 -24.21 5.14
N THR A 439 -4.81 -23.47 4.29
CA THR A 439 -4.49 -22.05 4.52
C THR A 439 -5.64 -21.13 4.08
N VAL A 440 -6.35 -21.51 2.99
CA VAL A 440 -7.35 -20.65 2.34
C VAL A 440 -8.72 -20.74 3.01
N ASP A 441 -9.12 -21.95 3.51
CA ASP A 441 -10.39 -22.21 4.19
C ASP A 441 -10.39 -21.73 5.64
#